data_d6196d062c64f0ee2fd307b1070cd02b
#
_entry.id   d6196d062c64f0ee2fd307b1070cd02b
#
_cell.length_a   1.000
_cell.length_b   1.000
_cell.length_c   1.000
_cell.angle_alpha   90.00
_cell.angle_beta   90.00
_cell.angle_gamma   90.00
#
_symmetry.space_group_name_H-M   'P 1'
#
loop_
_entity.id
_entity.type
_entity.pdbx_description
1 polymer ?
#
loop_
_entity_poly.entity_id
_entity_poly.type
_entity_poly.pdbx_seq_one_letter_code
_entity_poly.pdbx_strand_id
1 'polypeptide(L)'
;YFKQLFAQVTNPPIDAIREEVVTSTTIYIGEDGNILEERPENCKVMKIHNPILTSTDILKIKNMHIPGFKVAVIPILYYKNTRLSKAVKRLFIEADKAYNDGANILILSDRGVDENHLAIPSLLAVSALHQHLVATKKRTSLAMVLESGEPREVHHFATLLGYGASAINPYLAHESIKQLIDTDMLQKDYYAAVDDYNNAVLGGIIKIASKMGISTIQSYQ
;
A
#
# COMPACT_ATOMS: atom_id res chain seq x y z
N TYR A 1 22.72 -30.18 16.70
CA TYR A 1 22.78 -29.67 15.30
C TYR A 1 21.73 -28.63 14.98
N PHE A 2 20.63 -28.60 15.72
CA PHE A 2 19.51 -27.66 15.47
C PHE A 2 19.52 -26.45 16.40
N LYS A 3 20.51 -26.32 17.28
CA LYS A 3 20.69 -25.19 18.21
C LYS A 3 21.88 -24.34 17.77
N GLN A 4 21.70 -23.04 17.79
CA GLN A 4 22.83 -22.12 17.64
C GLN A 4 23.66 -22.06 18.92
N LEU A 5 24.97 -21.98 18.75
CA LEU A 5 25.92 -21.91 19.89
C LEU A 5 26.12 -20.48 20.39
N PHE A 6 25.76 -19.49 19.58
CA PHE A 6 25.91 -18.08 19.90
C PHE A 6 24.56 -17.43 20.16
N ALA A 7 24.52 -16.53 21.12
CA ALA A 7 23.37 -15.65 21.29
C ALA A 7 23.25 -14.66 20.09
N GLN A 8 22.05 -14.48 19.58
CA GLN A 8 21.74 -13.53 18.53
C GLN A 8 20.65 -12.58 19.00
N VAL A 9 20.51 -11.41 18.34
CA VAL A 9 19.36 -10.53 18.52
C VAL A 9 18.07 -11.25 18.11
N THR A 10 16.94 -10.82 18.62
CA THR A 10 15.62 -11.47 18.39
C THR A 10 15.28 -11.57 16.90
N ASN A 11 15.53 -10.49 16.14
CA ASN A 11 15.34 -10.45 14.69
C ASN A 11 16.69 -10.16 14.01
N PRO A 12 17.57 -11.16 13.82
CA PRO A 12 18.84 -10.92 13.14
C PRO A 12 18.61 -10.54 11.68
N PRO A 13 19.43 -9.66 11.11
CA PRO A 13 19.36 -9.34 9.69
C PRO A 13 19.43 -10.60 8.84
N ILE A 14 18.66 -10.61 7.76
CA ILE A 14 18.66 -11.72 6.80
C ILE A 14 19.90 -11.57 5.91
N ASP A 15 20.64 -12.66 5.78
CA ASP A 15 21.79 -12.77 4.91
C ASP A 15 21.40 -12.61 3.44
N ALA A 16 22.21 -11.88 2.68
CA ALA A 16 21.93 -11.54 1.28
C ALA A 16 21.78 -12.76 0.36
N ILE A 17 22.43 -13.89 0.68
CA ILE A 17 22.28 -15.13 -0.12
C ILE A 17 20.94 -15.79 0.16
N ARG A 18 20.46 -15.72 1.40
CA ARG A 18 19.18 -16.34 1.82
C ARG A 18 17.99 -15.45 1.54
N GLU A 19 18.20 -14.17 1.34
CA GLU A 19 17.15 -13.15 1.14
C GLU A 19 16.15 -13.55 0.05
N GLU A 20 16.64 -14.00 -1.10
CA GLU A 20 15.79 -14.40 -2.23
C GLU A 20 14.88 -15.60 -1.90
N VAL A 21 15.37 -16.53 -1.06
CA VAL A 21 14.65 -17.78 -0.72
C VAL A 21 13.65 -17.56 0.41
N VAL A 22 13.97 -16.71 1.39
CA VAL A 22 13.17 -16.59 2.62
C VAL A 22 12.23 -15.39 2.66
N THR A 23 12.40 -14.43 1.73
CA THR A 23 11.52 -13.23 1.70
C THR A 23 10.29 -13.46 0.84
N SER A 24 9.19 -12.85 1.24
CA SER A 24 7.95 -12.83 0.47
C SER A 24 7.37 -11.42 0.42
N THR A 25 7.10 -10.96 -0.79
CA THR A 25 6.44 -9.68 -1.06
C THR A 25 4.93 -9.81 -1.24
N THR A 26 4.43 -11.04 -1.10
CA THR A 26 2.99 -11.32 -1.20
C THR A 26 2.23 -10.64 -0.06
N ILE A 27 1.16 -9.98 -0.44
CA ILE A 27 0.17 -9.37 0.47
C ILE A 27 -1.22 -9.90 0.17
N TYR A 28 -2.09 -9.77 1.15
CA TYR A 28 -3.51 -10.11 1.04
C TYR A 28 -4.33 -8.85 1.26
N ILE A 29 -5.27 -8.59 0.36
CA ILE A 29 -6.16 -7.41 0.40
C ILE A 29 -7.59 -7.90 0.59
N GLY A 30 -8.26 -7.34 1.59
CA GLY A 30 -9.62 -7.69 1.97
C GLY A 30 -9.81 -7.58 3.47
N GLU A 31 -10.83 -8.22 3.97
CA GLU A 31 -11.12 -8.37 5.39
C GLU A 31 -10.40 -9.60 5.95
N ASP A 32 -9.66 -9.45 7.04
CA ASP A 32 -8.97 -10.58 7.68
C ASP A 32 -9.93 -11.54 8.40
N GLY A 33 -11.13 -11.08 8.73
CA GLY A 33 -12.11 -11.87 9.48
C GLY A 33 -11.68 -12.12 10.93
N ASN A 34 -12.40 -13.02 11.60
CA ASN A 34 -12.08 -13.46 12.95
C ASN A 34 -11.20 -14.71 12.91
N ILE A 35 -9.92 -14.55 13.21
CA ILE A 35 -8.94 -15.67 13.20
C ILE A 35 -9.21 -16.77 14.23
N LEU A 36 -10.07 -16.49 15.23
CA LEU A 36 -10.48 -17.49 16.24
C LEU A 36 -11.68 -18.34 15.77
N GLU A 37 -12.24 -18.04 14.61
CA GLU A 37 -13.36 -18.76 14.03
C GLU A 37 -12.97 -19.31 12.65
N GLU A 38 -12.97 -20.61 12.50
CA GLU A 38 -12.72 -21.29 11.24
C GLU A 38 -13.92 -21.16 10.29
N ARG A 39 -13.93 -20.09 9.49
CA ARG A 39 -14.98 -19.83 8.49
C ARG A 39 -14.40 -19.71 7.10
N PRO A 40 -15.05 -20.29 6.07
CA PRO A 40 -14.62 -20.15 4.67
C PRO A 40 -14.54 -18.69 4.22
N GLU A 41 -15.36 -17.79 4.79
CA GLU A 41 -15.41 -16.37 4.50
C GLU A 41 -14.10 -15.66 4.84
N ASN A 42 -13.38 -16.11 5.87
CA ASN A 42 -12.08 -15.57 6.28
C ASN A 42 -10.99 -15.79 5.22
N CYS A 43 -11.22 -16.67 4.24
CA CYS A 43 -10.31 -16.91 3.12
C CYS A 43 -10.61 -16.05 1.89
N LYS A 44 -11.64 -15.19 1.94
CA LYS A 44 -12.00 -14.28 0.83
C LYS A 44 -11.10 -13.06 0.80
N VAL A 45 -9.83 -13.28 0.45
CA VAL A 45 -8.82 -12.23 0.31
C VAL A 45 -8.21 -12.27 -1.09
N MET A 46 -7.87 -11.11 -1.62
CA MET A 46 -7.19 -11.00 -2.90
C MET A 46 -5.69 -11.08 -2.68
N LYS A 47 -5.05 -12.11 -3.22
CA LYS A 47 -3.60 -12.28 -3.17
C LYS A 47 -2.91 -11.44 -4.23
N ILE A 48 -1.97 -10.61 -3.82
CA ILE A 48 -1.13 -9.79 -4.69
C ILE A 48 0.34 -10.11 -4.42
N HIS A 49 1.12 -10.29 -5.49
CA HIS A 49 2.54 -10.65 -5.37
C HIS A 49 3.47 -9.45 -5.20
N ASN A 50 3.02 -8.26 -5.62
CA ASN A 50 3.80 -7.02 -5.54
C ASN A 50 2.93 -5.90 -4.95
N PRO A 51 3.32 -5.28 -3.82
CA PRO A 51 2.56 -4.19 -3.22
C PRO A 51 2.57 -2.89 -4.06
N ILE A 52 3.40 -2.82 -5.10
CA ILE A 52 3.44 -1.67 -6.01
C ILE A 52 2.55 -1.99 -7.21
N LEU A 53 1.41 -1.30 -7.29
CA LEU A 53 0.38 -1.54 -8.28
C LEU A 53 0.59 -0.69 -9.53
N THR A 54 0.35 -1.26 -10.70
CA THR A 54 0.26 -0.51 -11.94
C THR A 54 -1.06 0.27 -12.00
N SER A 55 -1.16 1.24 -12.93
CA SER A 55 -2.43 1.95 -13.17
C SER A 55 -3.53 1.01 -13.66
N THR A 56 -3.18 -0.05 -14.37
CA THR A 56 -4.13 -1.09 -14.79
C THR A 56 -4.67 -1.89 -13.60
N ASP A 57 -3.81 -2.22 -12.64
CA ASP A 57 -4.22 -2.98 -11.45
C ASP A 57 -5.17 -2.16 -10.58
N ILE A 58 -4.88 -0.87 -10.36
CA ILE A 58 -5.77 -0.01 -9.59
C ILE A 58 -7.14 0.15 -10.27
N LEU A 59 -7.18 0.22 -11.60
CA LEU A 59 -8.44 0.26 -12.35
C LEU A 59 -9.23 -1.04 -12.23
N LYS A 60 -8.56 -2.20 -12.27
CA LYS A 60 -9.21 -3.50 -12.03
C LYS A 60 -9.81 -3.57 -10.62
N ILE A 61 -9.08 -3.10 -9.61
CA ILE A 61 -9.57 -3.06 -8.22
C ILE A 61 -10.77 -2.12 -8.12
N LYS A 62 -10.69 -0.90 -8.65
CA LYS A 62 -11.81 0.08 -8.63
C LYS A 62 -13.09 -0.46 -9.26
N ASN A 63 -12.97 -1.23 -10.33
CA ASN A 63 -14.10 -1.78 -11.10
C ASN A 63 -14.42 -3.24 -10.75
N MET A 64 -13.94 -3.72 -9.61
CA MET A 64 -14.16 -5.11 -9.21
C MET A 64 -15.60 -5.31 -8.72
N HIS A 65 -16.30 -6.28 -9.31
CA HIS A 65 -17.66 -6.70 -8.95
C HIS A 65 -17.68 -8.18 -8.54
N ILE A 66 -16.76 -8.55 -7.64
CA ILE A 66 -16.66 -9.94 -7.15
C ILE A 66 -17.37 -10.01 -5.78
N PRO A 67 -18.28 -10.97 -5.56
CA PRO A 67 -18.94 -11.15 -4.28
C PRO A 67 -17.93 -11.34 -3.14
N GLY A 68 -18.11 -10.56 -2.07
CA GLY A 68 -17.21 -10.52 -0.90
C GLY A 68 -16.17 -9.40 -0.95
N PHE A 69 -16.07 -8.65 -2.07
CA PHE A 69 -15.26 -7.46 -2.16
C PHE A 69 -16.11 -6.22 -2.45
N LYS A 70 -15.93 -5.20 -1.66
CA LYS A 70 -16.55 -3.90 -1.89
C LYS A 70 -15.50 -2.80 -1.74
N VAL A 71 -15.27 -2.08 -2.80
CA VAL A 71 -14.24 -1.04 -2.90
C VAL A 71 -14.88 0.33 -2.72
N ALA A 72 -14.27 1.17 -1.91
CA ALA A 72 -14.60 2.58 -1.80
C ALA A 72 -13.37 3.44 -2.11
N VAL A 73 -13.54 4.43 -2.99
CA VAL A 73 -12.50 5.41 -3.28
C VAL A 73 -12.75 6.65 -2.44
N ILE A 74 -11.75 7.06 -1.67
CA ILE A 74 -11.82 8.23 -0.79
C ILE A 74 -10.79 9.26 -1.29
N PRO A 75 -11.25 10.40 -1.81
CA PRO A 75 -10.35 11.49 -2.16
C PRO A 75 -9.66 12.07 -0.92
N ILE A 76 -8.33 12.10 -0.92
CA ILE A 76 -7.54 12.78 0.12
C ILE A 76 -7.25 14.23 -0.25
N LEU A 77 -8.16 14.84 -1.02
CA LEU A 77 -8.08 16.23 -1.44
C LEU A 77 -8.85 17.16 -0.48
N TYR A 78 -8.40 18.39 -0.35
CA TYR A 78 -9.12 19.43 0.40
C TYR A 78 -8.92 20.81 -0.23
N TYR A 79 -9.86 21.72 0.00
CA TYR A 79 -9.74 23.09 -0.49
C TYR A 79 -8.60 23.85 0.22
N LYS A 80 -7.83 24.62 -0.53
CA LYS A 80 -6.68 25.39 -0.05
C LYS A 80 -6.96 26.30 1.17
N ASN A 81 -8.21 26.74 1.32
CA ASN A 81 -8.65 27.56 2.45
C ASN A 81 -9.15 26.73 3.64
N THR A 82 -9.10 25.42 3.57
CA THR A 82 -9.48 24.52 4.66
C THR A 82 -8.25 24.15 5.49
N ARG A 83 -8.39 24.13 6.81
CA ARG A 83 -7.31 23.64 7.67
C ARG A 83 -7.08 22.15 7.47
N LEU A 84 -5.83 21.72 7.35
CA LEU A 84 -5.43 20.32 7.20
C LEU A 84 -6.08 19.41 8.26
N SER A 85 -6.17 19.86 9.52
CA SER A 85 -6.82 19.11 10.61
C SER A 85 -8.30 18.83 10.35
N LYS A 86 -9.01 19.71 9.63
CA LYS A 86 -10.40 19.45 9.20
C LYS A 86 -10.46 18.43 8.07
N ALA A 87 -9.49 18.51 7.15
CA ALA A 87 -9.39 17.54 6.05
C ALA A 87 -9.15 16.12 6.57
N VAL A 88 -8.24 15.95 7.52
CA VAL A 88 -7.99 14.65 8.18
C VAL A 88 -9.23 14.14 8.92
N LYS A 89 -9.96 15.00 9.65
CA LYS A 89 -11.22 14.60 10.30
C LYS A 89 -12.28 14.15 9.28
N ARG A 90 -12.38 14.84 8.13
CA ARG A 90 -13.28 14.42 7.06
C ARG A 90 -12.90 13.05 6.51
N LEU A 91 -11.60 12.79 6.32
CA LEU A 91 -11.12 11.47 5.89
C LEU A 91 -11.62 10.36 6.82
N PHE A 92 -11.59 10.56 8.14
CA PHE A 92 -12.11 9.59 9.11
C PHE A 92 -13.62 9.34 8.94
N ILE A 93 -14.40 10.41 8.76
CA ILE A 93 -15.84 10.31 8.57
C ILE A 93 -16.18 9.55 7.29
N GLU A 94 -15.47 9.85 6.20
CA GLU A 94 -15.67 9.18 4.90
C GLU A 94 -15.29 7.70 4.97
N ALA A 95 -14.20 7.36 5.66
CA ALA A 95 -13.78 5.97 5.87
C ALA A 95 -14.77 5.20 6.75
N ASP A 96 -15.25 5.80 7.83
CA ASP A 96 -16.26 5.20 8.70
C ASP A 96 -17.59 4.97 7.96
N LYS A 97 -17.99 5.91 7.10
CA LYS A 97 -19.15 5.75 6.23
C LYS A 97 -18.96 4.60 5.25
N ALA A 98 -17.82 4.55 4.56
CA ALA A 98 -17.50 3.47 3.63
C ALA A 98 -17.54 2.09 4.32
N TYR A 99 -16.97 1.98 5.52
CA TYR A 99 -17.04 0.78 6.35
C TYR A 99 -18.48 0.38 6.68
N ASN A 100 -19.30 1.32 7.15
CA ASN A 100 -20.71 1.07 7.49
C ASN A 100 -21.53 0.67 6.24
N ASP A 101 -21.15 1.18 5.08
CA ASP A 101 -21.73 0.78 3.79
C ASP A 101 -21.22 -0.60 3.33
N GLY A 102 -20.34 -1.27 4.10
CA GLY A 102 -19.82 -2.62 3.86
C GLY A 102 -18.58 -2.67 2.94
N ALA A 103 -17.86 -1.56 2.77
CA ALA A 103 -16.57 -1.60 2.08
C ALA A 103 -15.53 -2.36 2.92
N ASN A 104 -14.70 -3.17 2.24
CA ASN A 104 -13.54 -3.85 2.83
C ASN A 104 -12.21 -3.51 2.15
N ILE A 105 -12.26 -2.69 1.10
CA ILE A 105 -11.09 -2.11 0.45
C ILE A 105 -11.32 -0.60 0.33
N LEU A 106 -10.42 0.19 0.92
CA LEU A 106 -10.38 1.64 0.77
C LEU A 106 -9.24 2.02 -0.17
N ILE A 107 -9.54 2.82 -1.19
CA ILE A 107 -8.52 3.44 -2.05
C ILE A 107 -8.44 4.92 -1.70
N LEU A 108 -7.35 5.31 -1.06
CA LEU A 108 -7.03 6.71 -0.80
C LEU A 108 -6.40 7.30 -2.06
N SER A 109 -6.99 8.35 -2.62
CA SER A 109 -6.51 8.91 -3.90
C SER A 109 -6.27 10.42 -3.79
N ASP A 110 -5.10 10.86 -4.24
CA ASP A 110 -4.78 12.28 -4.41
C ASP A 110 -4.96 12.77 -5.86
N ARG A 111 -5.53 11.94 -6.74
CA ARG A 111 -5.83 12.38 -8.11
C ARG A 111 -6.82 13.52 -8.10
N GLY A 112 -6.55 14.53 -8.93
CA GLY A 112 -7.38 15.72 -9.05
C GLY A 112 -6.87 16.94 -8.27
N VAL A 113 -5.60 16.93 -7.86
CA VAL A 113 -4.92 18.14 -7.36
C VAL A 113 -4.98 19.22 -8.43
N ASP A 114 -5.44 20.41 -8.07
CA ASP A 114 -5.52 21.60 -8.91
C ASP A 114 -5.22 22.88 -8.11
N GLU A 115 -5.47 24.04 -8.70
CA GLU A 115 -5.23 25.34 -8.07
C GLU A 115 -6.03 25.57 -6.78
N ASN A 116 -7.12 24.85 -6.57
CA ASN A 116 -8.04 24.99 -5.44
C ASN A 116 -8.03 23.78 -4.49
N HIS A 117 -7.59 22.60 -5.00
CA HIS A 117 -7.59 21.35 -4.26
C HIS A 117 -6.17 20.91 -3.97
N LEU A 118 -5.82 20.85 -2.70
CA LEU A 118 -4.56 20.34 -2.18
C LEU A 118 -4.74 18.90 -1.71
N ALA A 119 -3.69 18.09 -1.81
CA ALA A 119 -3.69 16.76 -1.22
C ALA A 119 -3.29 16.80 0.26
N ILE A 120 -3.95 15.99 1.09
CA ILE A 120 -3.39 15.59 2.38
C ILE A 120 -2.11 14.81 2.08
N PRO A 121 -0.94 15.13 2.69
CA PRO A 121 0.28 14.36 2.48
C PRO A 121 0.00 12.86 2.65
N SER A 122 0.42 12.04 1.69
CA SER A 122 0.00 10.64 1.59
C SER A 122 0.36 9.83 2.83
N LEU A 123 1.56 10.04 3.38
CA LEU A 123 1.98 9.37 4.61
C LEU A 123 1.13 9.79 5.82
N LEU A 124 0.75 11.07 5.91
CA LEU A 124 -0.15 11.55 6.95
C LEU A 124 -1.55 10.93 6.81
N ALA A 125 -2.08 10.88 5.58
CA ALA A 125 -3.40 10.28 5.32
C ALA A 125 -3.44 8.81 5.72
N VAL A 126 -2.44 8.02 5.28
CA VAL A 126 -2.32 6.59 5.60
C VAL A 126 -2.17 6.38 7.11
N SER A 127 -1.19 7.04 7.73
CA SER A 127 -0.90 6.88 9.16
C SER A 127 -2.07 7.31 10.05
N ALA A 128 -2.67 8.48 9.79
CA ALA A 128 -3.78 8.98 10.57
C ALA A 128 -5.01 8.07 10.45
N LEU A 129 -5.32 7.62 9.23
CA LEU A 129 -6.44 6.69 9.03
C LEU A 129 -6.16 5.33 9.67
N HIS A 130 -4.95 4.79 9.52
CA HIS A 130 -4.56 3.55 10.20
C HIS A 130 -4.83 3.62 11.70
N GLN A 131 -4.34 4.66 12.38
CA GLN A 131 -4.52 4.85 13.82
C GLN A 131 -6.00 5.05 14.19
N HIS A 132 -6.77 5.77 13.38
CA HIS A 132 -8.21 5.90 13.57
C HIS A 132 -8.93 4.55 13.50
N LEU A 133 -8.61 3.74 12.49
CA LEU A 133 -9.19 2.41 12.31
C LEU A 133 -8.79 1.44 13.44
N VAL A 134 -7.56 1.53 13.95
CA VAL A 134 -7.11 0.77 15.13
C VAL A 134 -7.92 1.19 16.35
N ALA A 135 -8.01 2.50 16.65
CA ALA A 135 -8.73 3.04 17.79
C ALA A 135 -10.23 2.68 17.75
N THR A 136 -10.83 2.60 16.57
CA THR A 136 -12.25 2.24 16.36
C THR A 136 -12.48 0.74 16.13
N LYS A 137 -11.43 -0.09 16.23
CA LYS A 137 -11.47 -1.57 16.06
C LYS A 137 -11.97 -2.02 14.68
N LYS A 138 -11.67 -1.25 13.64
CA LYS A 138 -12.07 -1.53 12.24
C LYS A 138 -10.91 -1.92 11.35
N ARG A 139 -9.66 -1.83 11.84
CA ARG A 139 -8.45 -1.97 11.00
C ARG A 139 -8.36 -3.32 10.28
N THR A 140 -8.73 -4.40 10.94
CA THR A 140 -8.69 -5.76 10.37
C THR A 140 -9.79 -6.03 9.35
N SER A 141 -10.83 -5.20 9.32
CA SER A 141 -11.92 -5.31 8.34
C SER A 141 -11.67 -4.52 7.06
N LEU A 142 -10.58 -3.75 6.99
CA LEU A 142 -10.32 -2.81 5.89
C LEU A 142 -8.88 -2.91 5.39
N ALA A 143 -8.71 -3.22 4.11
CA ALA A 143 -7.44 -3.02 3.42
C ALA A 143 -7.34 -1.57 2.92
N MET A 144 -6.15 -0.95 3.06
CA MET A 144 -5.89 0.41 2.61
C MET A 144 -4.96 0.39 1.40
N VAL A 145 -5.45 0.78 0.24
CA VAL A 145 -4.67 0.98 -0.98
C VAL A 145 -4.46 2.48 -1.18
N LEU A 146 -3.24 2.88 -1.50
CA LEU A 146 -2.91 4.27 -1.78
C LEU A 146 -2.69 4.47 -3.28
N GLU A 147 -3.39 5.42 -3.89
CA GLU A 147 -3.15 5.93 -5.23
C GLU A 147 -2.63 7.36 -5.11
N SER A 148 -1.31 7.56 -5.30
CA SER A 148 -0.69 8.86 -5.02
C SER A 148 0.42 9.23 -5.99
N GLY A 149 0.55 10.53 -6.25
CA GLY A 149 1.65 11.10 -6.99
C GLY A 149 2.93 11.34 -6.19
N GLU A 150 2.90 11.20 -4.85
CA GLU A 150 4.05 11.50 -4.00
C GLU A 150 5.15 10.43 -4.01
N PRO A 151 4.85 9.10 -3.93
CA PRO A 151 5.90 8.09 -3.82
C PRO A 151 6.71 7.97 -5.12
N ARG A 152 8.06 8.03 -4.99
CA ARG A 152 8.99 7.99 -6.13
C ARG A 152 10.21 7.10 -5.88
N GLU A 153 10.64 6.95 -4.65
CA GLU A 153 11.83 6.21 -4.26
C GLU A 153 11.57 5.22 -3.14
N VAL A 154 12.48 4.29 -2.94
CA VAL A 154 12.33 3.14 -2.03
C VAL A 154 11.83 3.53 -0.64
N HIS A 155 12.39 4.58 -0.01
CA HIS A 155 11.99 4.97 1.34
C HIS A 155 10.57 5.51 1.43
N HIS A 156 10.04 6.12 0.36
CA HIS A 156 8.64 6.53 0.32
C HIS A 156 7.72 5.31 0.41
N PHE A 157 7.99 4.28 -0.36
CA PHE A 157 7.20 3.04 -0.33
C PHE A 157 7.37 2.28 0.99
N ALA A 158 8.61 2.15 1.47
CA ALA A 158 8.86 1.47 2.73
C ALA A 158 8.13 2.13 3.90
N THR A 159 8.16 3.46 4.00
CA THR A 159 7.43 4.18 5.05
C THR A 159 5.92 4.06 4.91
N LEU A 160 5.37 4.17 3.71
CA LEU A 160 3.94 4.03 3.48
C LEU A 160 3.43 2.63 3.84
N LEU A 161 4.15 1.58 3.46
CA LEU A 161 3.84 0.20 3.83
C LEU A 161 3.93 0.01 5.35
N GLY A 162 5.01 0.48 5.98
CA GLY A 162 5.22 0.37 7.43
C GLY A 162 4.21 1.16 8.26
N TYR A 163 3.55 2.16 7.70
CA TYR A 163 2.47 2.91 8.35
C TYR A 163 1.07 2.43 7.99
N GLY A 164 0.96 1.30 7.30
CA GLY A 164 -0.30 0.57 7.15
C GLY A 164 -0.93 0.58 5.75
N ALA A 165 -0.25 1.10 4.71
CA ALA A 165 -0.72 0.90 3.35
C ALA A 165 -0.55 -0.56 2.94
N SER A 166 -1.62 -1.20 2.46
CA SER A 166 -1.54 -2.59 1.96
C SER A 166 -0.89 -2.64 0.57
N ALA A 167 -1.19 -1.67 -0.28
CA ALA A 167 -0.57 -1.54 -1.62
C ALA A 167 -0.56 -0.08 -2.07
N ILE A 168 0.31 0.25 -3.03
CA ILE A 168 0.56 1.62 -3.48
C ILE A 168 0.60 1.66 -5.00
N ASN A 169 -0.16 2.58 -5.60
CA ASN A 169 -0.03 2.93 -7.01
C ASN A 169 0.65 4.31 -7.13
N PRO A 170 1.92 4.36 -7.56
CA PRO A 170 2.68 5.60 -7.74
C PRO A 170 2.41 6.20 -9.13
N TYR A 171 1.17 6.62 -9.39
CA TYR A 171 0.75 6.94 -10.75
C TYR A 171 1.60 8.02 -11.43
N LEU A 172 2.06 9.04 -10.69
CA LEU A 172 2.86 10.12 -11.27
C LEU A 172 4.28 9.67 -11.65
N ALA A 173 4.86 8.73 -10.88
CA ALA A 173 6.13 8.10 -11.27
C ALA A 173 5.98 7.32 -12.57
N HIS A 174 4.90 6.55 -12.74
CA HIS A 174 4.61 5.83 -13.99
C HIS A 174 4.32 6.79 -15.15
N GLU A 175 3.59 7.87 -14.92
CA GLU A 175 3.35 8.91 -15.93
C GLU A 175 4.64 9.64 -16.33
N SER A 176 5.56 9.87 -15.37
CA SER A 176 6.89 10.44 -15.65
C SER A 176 7.75 9.50 -16.53
N ILE A 177 7.69 8.19 -16.30
CA ILE A 177 8.34 7.20 -17.17
C ILE A 177 7.76 7.29 -18.59
N LYS A 178 6.43 7.38 -18.71
CA LYS A 178 5.78 7.55 -20.00
C LYS A 178 6.27 8.82 -20.72
N GLN A 179 6.35 9.93 -19.99
CA GLN A 179 6.86 11.19 -20.56
C GLN A 179 8.29 11.07 -21.08
N LEU A 180 9.17 10.35 -20.36
CA LEU A 180 10.55 10.12 -20.84
C LEU A 180 10.57 9.30 -22.13
N ILE A 181 9.66 8.36 -22.31
CA ILE A 181 9.50 7.57 -23.54
C ILE A 181 8.95 8.45 -24.66
N ASP A 182 7.89 9.20 -24.39
CA ASP A 182 7.22 10.07 -25.37
C ASP A 182 8.14 11.20 -25.89
N THR A 183 9.17 11.56 -25.10
CA THR A 183 10.20 12.58 -25.46
C THR A 183 11.50 11.98 -25.97
N ASP A 184 11.52 10.67 -26.30
CA ASP A 184 12.72 9.94 -26.76
C ASP A 184 13.92 9.96 -25.80
N MET A 185 13.72 10.35 -24.54
CA MET A 185 14.76 10.30 -23.51
C MET A 185 14.99 8.88 -22.97
N LEU A 186 14.00 8.00 -23.10
CA LEU A 186 14.06 6.59 -22.73
C LEU A 186 13.55 5.73 -23.88
N GLN A 187 14.43 4.96 -24.51
CA GLN A 187 14.09 4.05 -25.61
C GLN A 187 13.75 2.65 -25.04
N LYS A 188 12.52 2.51 -24.51
CA LYS A 188 12.02 1.25 -23.97
C LYS A 188 10.51 1.16 -24.09
N ASP A 189 9.98 -0.06 -24.14
CA ASP A 189 8.54 -0.27 -24.00
C ASP A 189 8.05 0.23 -22.64
N TYR A 190 6.89 0.89 -22.63
CA TYR A 190 6.32 1.48 -21.42
C TYR A 190 6.08 0.44 -20.31
N TYR A 191 5.49 -0.70 -20.63
CA TYR A 191 5.18 -1.71 -19.63
C TYR A 191 6.45 -2.32 -19.06
N ALA A 192 7.43 -2.59 -19.90
CA ALA A 192 8.73 -3.08 -19.46
C ALA A 192 9.48 -2.05 -18.60
N ALA A 193 9.37 -0.77 -18.90
CA ALA A 193 10.00 0.30 -18.10
C ALA A 193 9.33 0.46 -16.73
N VAL A 194 8.00 0.37 -16.68
CA VAL A 194 7.24 0.39 -15.41
C VAL A 194 7.55 -0.84 -14.57
N ASP A 195 7.66 -2.02 -15.16
CA ASP A 195 8.03 -3.25 -14.46
C ASP A 195 9.45 -3.16 -13.87
N ASP A 196 10.41 -2.64 -14.63
CA ASP A 196 11.77 -2.42 -14.11
C ASP A 196 11.78 -1.47 -12.92
N TYR A 197 11.06 -0.36 -13.01
CA TYR A 197 10.92 0.58 -11.89
C TYR A 197 10.30 -0.08 -10.66
N ASN A 198 9.19 -0.78 -10.84
CA ASN A 198 8.49 -1.45 -9.75
C ASN A 198 9.38 -2.53 -9.11
N ASN A 199 10.12 -3.31 -9.91
CA ASN A 199 11.03 -4.33 -9.43
C ASN A 199 12.25 -3.73 -8.71
N ALA A 200 12.80 -2.62 -9.19
CA ALA A 200 13.89 -1.92 -8.52
C ALA A 200 13.47 -1.39 -7.14
N VAL A 201 12.29 -0.78 -7.05
CA VAL A 201 11.72 -0.31 -5.78
C VAL A 201 11.45 -1.50 -4.84
N LEU A 202 10.86 -2.58 -5.36
CA LEU A 202 10.57 -3.79 -4.59
C LEU A 202 11.84 -4.41 -4.00
N GLY A 203 12.91 -4.53 -4.81
CA GLY A 203 14.22 -4.98 -4.36
C GLY A 203 14.78 -4.13 -3.22
N GLY A 204 14.59 -2.82 -3.29
CA GLY A 204 14.97 -1.89 -2.21
C GLY A 204 14.17 -2.09 -0.93
N ILE A 205 12.86 -2.33 -1.03
CA ILE A 205 11.98 -2.64 0.11
C ILE A 205 12.42 -3.96 0.78
N ILE A 206 12.70 -4.99 -0.02
CA ILE A 206 13.23 -6.27 0.47
C ILE A 206 14.52 -6.06 1.26
N LYS A 207 15.44 -5.22 0.76
CA LYS A 207 16.69 -4.89 1.47
C LYS A 207 16.43 -4.24 2.83
N ILE A 208 15.49 -3.31 2.90
CA ILE A 208 15.11 -2.66 4.17
C ILE A 208 14.54 -3.69 5.14
N ALA A 209 13.57 -4.49 4.72
CA ALA A 209 12.95 -5.52 5.54
C ALA A 209 13.98 -6.57 6.01
N SER A 210 14.87 -7.02 5.11
CA SER A 210 15.94 -7.98 5.43
C SER A 210 16.89 -7.46 6.49
N LYS A 211 17.28 -6.18 6.46
CA LYS A 211 18.11 -5.56 7.49
C LYS A 211 17.42 -5.51 8.87
N MET A 212 16.10 -5.44 8.87
CA MET A 212 15.28 -5.47 10.09
C MET A 212 14.97 -6.89 10.56
N GLY A 213 15.42 -7.92 9.84
CA GLY A 213 15.12 -9.32 10.15
C GLY A 213 13.68 -9.73 9.80
N ILE A 214 13.01 -9.00 8.92
CA ILE A 214 11.63 -9.25 8.50
C ILE A 214 11.64 -9.95 7.15
N SER A 215 11.03 -11.12 7.06
CA SER A 215 11.00 -11.94 5.84
C SER A 215 9.74 -11.75 5.01
N THR A 216 8.66 -11.22 5.56
CA THR A 216 7.40 -11.03 4.83
C THR A 216 6.94 -9.58 4.91
N ILE A 217 6.50 -9.03 3.78
CA ILE A 217 5.92 -7.66 3.75
C ILE A 217 4.71 -7.54 4.66
N GLN A 218 3.92 -8.62 4.79
CA GLN A 218 2.77 -8.65 5.70
C GLN A 218 3.17 -8.37 7.18
N SER A 219 4.35 -8.79 7.59
CA SER A 219 4.86 -8.57 8.96
C SER A 219 5.63 -7.26 9.13
N TYR A 220 5.79 -6.51 8.05
CA TYR A 220 6.46 -5.21 8.05
C TYR A 220 5.50 -4.06 8.40
N GLN A 221 4.19 -4.27 8.25
CA GLN A 221 3.11 -3.31 8.47
C GLN A 221 2.81 -3.05 9.95
#